data_47d949a3c7f5a7ce2f04b7cd0520485e
#
_entry.id   47d949a3c7f5a7ce2f04b7cd0520485e
#
_cell.length_a   1.000
_cell.length_b   1.000
_cell.length_c   1.000
_cell.angle_alpha   90.00
_cell.angle_beta   90.00
_cell.angle_gamma   90.00
#
_symmetry.space_group_name_H-M   'P 1'
#
loop_
_entity.id
_entity.type
_entity.pdbx_description
1 polymer ?
#
loop_
_entity_poly.entity_id
_entity_poly.type
_entity_poly.pdbx_seq_one_letter_code
_entity_poly.pdbx_strand_id
1 'polypeptide(L)'
;LEDIGPVIIDEEQEHTYRSESAPRYSAHVVARQRAAENGALLLLASATPSTESYYAAQHGRTQLVRLTKRYGGNPLPKVEIVDMRAELASGNPREISLAMEDAIRHNLEAGKQTILLLNRRGYQTVAQCEDCREVLKCQKCSVPMVYHKSAHKVLCHYCGSQQEPPPTLCPA
;
A
#
# COMPACT_ATOMS: atom_id res chain seq x y z
N LEU A 1 -4.32 24.39 -25.62
CA LEU A 1 -2.98 24.21 -26.18
C LEU A 1 -3.16 23.53 -27.53
N GLU A 2 -2.76 24.20 -28.58
CA GLU A 2 -2.67 23.67 -29.92
C GLU A 2 -1.24 23.09 -30.09
N ASP A 3 -1.10 22.09 -30.97
CA ASP A 3 0.18 21.44 -31.29
C ASP A 3 0.89 20.82 -30.06
N ILE A 4 0.18 19.89 -29.44
CA ILE A 4 0.71 19.16 -28.27
C ILE A 4 1.66 18.07 -28.79
N GLY A 5 2.88 18.04 -28.24
CA GLY A 5 3.81 16.92 -28.38
C GLY A 5 3.36 15.68 -27.61
N PRO A 6 4.26 14.75 -27.29
CA PRO A 6 3.90 13.55 -26.54
C PRO A 6 3.32 13.91 -25.17
N VAL A 7 2.23 13.22 -24.77
CA VAL A 7 1.64 13.31 -23.44
C VAL A 7 2.20 12.15 -22.62
N ILE A 8 2.84 12.46 -21.49
CA ILE A 8 3.47 11.46 -20.62
C ILE A 8 2.77 11.48 -19.27
N ILE A 9 2.34 10.29 -18.79
CA ILE A 9 1.83 10.08 -17.44
C ILE A 9 2.82 9.13 -16.76
N ASP A 10 3.58 9.66 -15.81
CA ASP A 10 4.49 8.88 -14.97
C ASP A 10 3.74 8.36 -13.73
N GLU A 11 4.14 7.19 -13.23
CA GLU A 11 3.44 6.47 -12.14
C GLU A 11 1.92 6.36 -12.42
N GLU A 12 1.56 5.89 -13.61
CA GLU A 12 0.20 5.92 -14.13
C GLU A 12 -0.84 5.22 -13.24
N GLN A 13 -0.42 4.34 -12.35
CA GLN A 13 -1.29 3.62 -11.41
C GLN A 13 -1.74 4.48 -10.22
N GLU A 14 -1.15 5.68 -10.03
CA GLU A 14 -1.44 6.53 -8.89
C GLU A 14 -2.91 7.01 -8.86
N HIS A 15 -3.54 6.88 -7.70
CA HIS A 15 -4.94 7.27 -7.50
C HIS A 15 -5.18 8.78 -7.68
N THR A 16 -4.14 9.60 -7.52
CA THR A 16 -4.20 11.06 -7.67
C THR A 16 -4.61 11.51 -9.07
N TYR A 17 -4.49 10.65 -10.07
CA TYR A 17 -4.97 10.90 -11.44
C TYR A 17 -6.49 10.75 -11.60
N ARG A 18 -7.21 10.40 -10.53
CA ARG A 18 -8.68 10.33 -10.50
C ARG A 18 -9.22 11.35 -9.51
N SER A 19 -10.06 12.28 -9.98
CA SER A 19 -10.73 13.23 -9.09
C SER A 19 -11.86 12.52 -8.35
N GLU A 20 -11.83 12.58 -7.02
CA GLU A 20 -12.89 12.06 -6.15
C GLU A 20 -14.03 13.08 -5.95
N SER A 21 -13.73 14.37 -6.11
CA SER A 21 -14.69 15.47 -6.03
C SER A 21 -15.29 15.82 -7.40
N ALA A 22 -16.46 16.44 -7.40
CA ALA A 22 -17.08 16.92 -8.64
C ALA A 22 -16.32 18.17 -9.20
N PRO A 23 -16.11 18.23 -10.53
CA PRO A 23 -16.40 17.19 -11.52
C PRO A 23 -15.44 16.00 -11.45
N ARG A 24 -16.00 14.79 -11.40
CA ARG A 24 -15.20 13.57 -11.39
C ARG A 24 -14.63 13.29 -12.77
N TYR A 25 -13.32 13.24 -12.90
CA TYR A 25 -12.61 12.93 -14.15
C TYR A 25 -11.39 12.06 -13.88
N SER A 26 -10.89 11.44 -14.92
CA SER A 26 -9.62 10.71 -14.93
C SER A 26 -8.64 11.40 -15.87
N ALA A 27 -7.45 11.72 -15.36
CA ALA A 27 -6.40 12.31 -16.19
C ALA A 27 -6.03 11.43 -17.38
N HIS A 28 -6.10 10.09 -17.23
CA HIS A 28 -5.86 9.15 -18.35
C HIS A 28 -6.85 9.32 -19.49
N VAL A 29 -8.13 9.51 -19.17
CA VAL A 29 -9.17 9.72 -20.19
C VAL A 29 -8.94 11.03 -20.91
N VAL A 30 -8.67 12.10 -20.15
CA VAL A 30 -8.38 13.43 -20.72
C VAL A 30 -7.11 13.41 -21.57
N ALA A 31 -6.05 12.79 -21.08
CA ALA A 31 -4.78 12.67 -21.78
C ALA A 31 -4.94 11.89 -23.12
N ARG A 32 -5.69 10.78 -23.10
CA ARG A 32 -5.99 9.99 -24.29
C ARG A 32 -6.75 10.80 -25.33
N GLN A 33 -7.79 11.52 -24.90
CA GLN A 33 -8.58 12.36 -25.79
C GLN A 33 -7.73 13.46 -26.42
N ARG A 34 -6.95 14.16 -25.60
CA ARG A 34 -6.08 15.24 -26.09
C ARG A 34 -4.97 14.75 -27.02
N ALA A 35 -4.36 13.61 -26.70
CA ALA A 35 -3.37 13.00 -27.57
C ALA A 35 -4.00 12.62 -28.93
N ALA A 36 -5.19 12.04 -28.93
CA ALA A 36 -5.89 11.66 -30.15
C ALA A 36 -6.26 12.88 -31.02
N GLU A 37 -6.79 13.97 -30.43
CA GLU A 37 -7.15 15.21 -31.12
C GLU A 37 -5.97 15.90 -31.75
N ASN A 38 -4.76 15.73 -31.20
CA ASN A 38 -3.53 16.38 -31.71
C ASN A 38 -2.61 15.41 -32.49
N GLY A 39 -3.03 14.16 -32.72
CA GLY A 39 -2.15 13.16 -33.34
C GLY A 39 -0.89 12.87 -32.52
N ALA A 40 -0.92 13.13 -31.23
CA ALA A 40 0.19 13.01 -30.29
C ALA A 40 0.31 11.59 -29.70
N LEU A 41 1.52 11.21 -29.29
CA LEU A 41 1.77 9.96 -28.57
C LEU A 41 1.34 10.10 -27.12
N LEU A 42 0.59 9.12 -26.60
CA LEU A 42 0.37 8.95 -25.17
C LEU A 42 1.31 7.86 -24.61
N LEU A 43 2.15 8.23 -23.66
CA LEU A 43 3.06 7.35 -22.96
C LEU A 43 2.62 7.21 -21.51
N LEU A 44 2.32 5.98 -21.08
CA LEU A 44 2.05 5.63 -19.68
C LEU A 44 3.29 4.92 -19.13
N ALA A 45 3.89 5.45 -18.07
CA ALA A 45 5.07 4.90 -17.45
C ALA A 45 4.75 4.39 -16.04
N SER A 46 5.24 3.22 -15.67
CA SER A 46 5.07 2.64 -14.33
C SER A 46 5.99 1.45 -14.12
N ALA A 47 6.43 1.26 -12.88
CA ALA A 47 7.05 0.02 -12.43
C ALA A 47 5.98 -1.05 -12.11
N THR A 48 4.77 -0.61 -11.75
CA THR A 48 3.62 -1.44 -11.34
C THR A 48 2.36 -0.96 -12.06
N PRO A 49 2.23 -1.22 -13.37
CA PRO A 49 1.13 -0.68 -14.18
C PRO A 49 -0.24 -1.10 -13.61
N SER A 50 -1.24 -0.24 -13.82
CA SER A 50 -2.62 -0.55 -13.48
C SER A 50 -3.11 -1.79 -14.22
N THR A 51 -4.06 -2.52 -13.63
CA THR A 51 -4.61 -3.73 -14.22
C THR A 51 -5.22 -3.43 -15.59
N GLU A 52 -5.87 -2.28 -15.74
CA GLU A 52 -6.49 -1.82 -16.96
C GLU A 52 -5.47 -1.56 -18.07
N SER A 53 -4.37 -0.86 -17.74
CA SER A 53 -3.30 -0.56 -18.70
C SER A 53 -2.57 -1.82 -19.12
N TYR A 54 -2.26 -2.70 -18.17
CA TYR A 54 -1.61 -3.96 -18.46
C TYR A 54 -2.50 -4.89 -19.30
N TYR A 55 -3.79 -4.98 -18.98
CA TYR A 55 -4.76 -5.73 -19.77
C TYR A 55 -4.86 -5.21 -21.20
N ALA A 56 -4.93 -3.88 -21.39
CA ALA A 56 -4.97 -3.28 -22.73
C ALA A 56 -3.73 -3.63 -23.54
N ALA A 57 -2.56 -3.64 -22.91
CA ALA A 57 -1.29 -4.02 -23.54
C ALA A 57 -1.25 -5.51 -23.93
N GLN A 58 -1.74 -6.40 -23.07
CA GLN A 58 -1.82 -7.84 -23.36
C GLN A 58 -2.75 -8.17 -24.53
N HIS A 59 -3.78 -7.33 -24.76
CA HIS A 59 -4.74 -7.51 -25.85
C HIS A 59 -4.42 -6.63 -27.08
N GLY A 60 -3.20 -6.11 -27.19
CA GLY A 60 -2.72 -5.38 -28.37
C GLY A 60 -3.39 -4.02 -28.60
N ARG A 61 -4.10 -3.48 -27.59
CA ARG A 61 -4.72 -2.14 -27.66
C ARG A 61 -3.72 -1.01 -27.46
N THR A 62 -2.61 -1.31 -26.79
CA THR A 62 -1.48 -0.43 -26.56
C THR A 62 -0.18 -1.22 -26.73
N GLN A 63 0.88 -0.56 -27.17
CA GLN A 63 2.19 -1.17 -27.28
C GLN A 63 2.82 -1.27 -25.87
N LEU A 64 3.31 -2.46 -25.50
CA LEU A 64 4.06 -2.65 -24.27
C LEU A 64 5.56 -2.58 -24.52
N VAL A 65 6.21 -1.64 -23.86
CA VAL A 65 7.67 -1.55 -23.82
C VAL A 65 8.16 -1.92 -22.43
N ARG A 66 9.05 -2.89 -22.32
CA ARG A 66 9.60 -3.35 -21.04
C ARG A 66 11.05 -2.94 -20.88
N LEU A 67 11.33 -2.22 -19.80
CA LEU A 67 12.69 -1.94 -19.37
C LEU A 67 13.12 -3.03 -18.39
N THR A 68 13.87 -4.03 -18.87
CA THR A 68 14.22 -5.23 -18.10
C THR A 68 15.55 -5.10 -17.34
N LYS A 69 16.31 -4.04 -17.59
CA LYS A 69 17.61 -3.79 -16.96
C LYS A 69 17.54 -2.55 -16.08
N ARG A 70 18.08 -2.65 -14.87
CA ARG A 70 18.26 -1.47 -14.01
C ARG A 70 19.36 -0.57 -14.56
N TYR A 71 19.17 0.73 -14.43
CA TYR A 71 20.24 1.69 -14.69
C TYR A 71 21.42 1.38 -13.75
N GLY A 72 22.64 1.36 -14.31
CA GLY A 72 23.86 1.04 -13.55
C GLY A 72 24.08 -0.45 -13.24
N GLY A 73 23.17 -1.35 -13.62
CA GLY A 73 23.37 -2.82 -13.46
C GLY A 73 23.34 -3.31 -12.01
N ASN A 74 22.89 -2.48 -11.06
CA ASN A 74 22.85 -2.86 -9.64
C ASN A 74 21.93 -4.05 -9.38
N PRO A 75 22.34 -5.03 -8.56
CA PRO A 75 21.50 -6.17 -8.18
C PRO A 75 20.28 -5.71 -7.38
N LEU A 76 19.27 -6.56 -7.31
CA LEU A 76 18.13 -6.36 -6.41
C LEU A 76 18.61 -6.43 -4.95
N PRO A 77 17.99 -5.67 -4.04
CA PRO A 77 18.32 -5.78 -2.63
C PRO A 77 17.97 -7.17 -2.11
N LYS A 78 18.72 -7.63 -1.11
CA LYS A 78 18.37 -8.85 -0.38
C LYS A 78 17.08 -8.58 0.40
N VAL A 79 16.10 -9.47 0.26
CA VAL A 79 14.84 -9.43 1.02
C VAL A 79 14.88 -10.51 2.08
N GLU A 80 14.55 -10.14 3.31
CA GLU A 80 14.43 -11.04 4.45
C GLU A 80 13.00 -10.94 5.00
N ILE A 81 12.34 -12.10 5.16
CA ILE A 81 10.98 -12.20 5.68
C ILE A 81 11.07 -12.77 7.09
N VAL A 82 10.50 -12.04 8.06
CA VAL A 82 10.50 -12.46 9.46
C VAL A 82 9.07 -12.81 9.89
N ASP A 83 8.87 -14.00 10.47
CA ASP A 83 7.59 -14.38 11.07
C ASP A 83 7.48 -13.77 12.47
N MET A 84 6.65 -12.74 12.62
CA MET A 84 6.43 -12.05 13.89
C MET A 84 5.74 -12.92 14.95
N ARG A 85 5.08 -14.02 14.56
CA ARG A 85 4.52 -14.99 15.53
C ARG A 85 5.62 -15.83 16.17
N ALA A 86 6.63 -16.20 15.38
CA ALA A 86 7.81 -16.88 15.90
C ALA A 86 8.63 -15.94 16.83
N GLU A 87 8.74 -14.67 16.47
CA GLU A 87 9.36 -13.64 17.32
C GLU A 87 8.63 -13.51 18.68
N LEU A 88 7.30 -13.46 18.66
CA LEU A 88 6.48 -13.43 19.89
C LEU A 88 6.71 -14.68 20.74
N ALA A 89 6.69 -15.87 20.13
CA ALA A 89 6.92 -17.14 20.82
C ALA A 89 8.33 -17.24 21.43
N SER A 90 9.32 -16.57 20.85
CA SER A 90 10.70 -16.48 21.37
C SER A 90 10.90 -15.35 22.40
N GLY A 91 9.82 -14.66 22.80
CA GLY A 91 9.86 -13.65 23.85
C GLY A 91 10.02 -12.20 23.36
N ASN A 92 9.84 -11.93 22.06
CA ASN A 92 9.80 -10.57 21.54
C ASN A 92 8.34 -10.09 21.32
N PRO A 93 7.71 -9.40 22.27
CA PRO A 93 6.34 -8.92 22.15
C PRO A 93 6.24 -7.63 21.32
N ARG A 94 7.36 -7.08 20.84
CA ARG A 94 7.43 -5.79 20.13
C ARG A 94 6.90 -5.91 18.72
N GLU A 95 6.53 -4.75 18.13
CA GLU A 95 6.06 -4.66 16.75
C GLU A 95 7.20 -4.72 15.72
N ILE A 96 8.46 -4.66 16.19
CA ILE A 96 9.68 -4.71 15.39
C ILE A 96 10.41 -6.00 15.71
N SER A 97 10.80 -6.75 14.67
CA SER A 97 11.60 -7.97 14.85
C SER A 97 13.02 -7.65 15.35
N LEU A 98 13.64 -8.60 16.02
CA LEU A 98 15.03 -8.47 16.46
C LEU A 98 15.97 -8.23 15.26
N ALA A 99 15.77 -8.96 14.17
CA ALA A 99 16.55 -8.80 12.94
C ALA A 99 16.42 -7.38 12.35
N MET A 100 15.22 -6.79 12.39
CA MET A 100 15.00 -5.42 11.93
C MET A 100 15.66 -4.39 12.86
N GLU A 101 15.57 -4.60 14.17
CA GLU A 101 16.22 -3.75 15.16
C GLU A 101 17.76 -3.73 14.96
N ASP A 102 18.35 -4.90 14.79
CA ASP A 102 19.79 -5.02 14.54
C ASP A 102 20.21 -4.37 13.23
N ALA A 103 19.43 -4.52 12.16
CA ALA A 103 19.69 -3.86 10.89
C ALA A 103 19.63 -2.33 11.00
N ILE A 104 18.65 -1.79 11.74
CA ILE A 104 18.53 -0.35 12.01
C ILE A 104 19.73 0.15 12.79
N ARG A 105 20.12 -0.56 13.85
CA ARG A 105 21.26 -0.21 14.69
C ARG A 105 22.56 -0.18 13.89
N HIS A 106 22.81 -1.24 13.10
CA HIS A 106 23.97 -1.33 12.23
C HIS A 106 24.05 -0.17 11.23
N ASN A 107 22.94 0.22 10.62
CA ASN A 107 22.88 1.35 9.70
C ASN A 107 23.17 2.69 10.41
N LEU A 108 22.66 2.87 11.63
CA LEU A 108 22.93 4.04 12.45
C LEU A 108 24.42 4.17 12.80
N GLU A 109 25.03 3.08 13.27
CA GLU A 109 26.46 3.03 13.60
C GLU A 109 27.34 3.28 12.38
N ALA A 110 26.90 2.80 11.20
CA ALA A 110 27.59 3.04 9.93
C ALA A 110 27.29 4.41 9.30
N GLY A 111 26.52 5.30 9.97
CA GLY A 111 26.13 6.60 9.44
C GLY A 111 25.24 6.52 8.20
N LYS A 112 24.53 5.40 7.99
CA LYS A 112 23.64 5.17 6.84
C LYS A 112 22.19 5.52 7.17
N GLN A 113 21.38 5.65 6.13
CA GLN A 113 19.95 5.91 6.24
C GLN A 113 19.14 4.63 6.25
N THR A 114 18.02 4.64 6.98
CA THR A 114 17.02 3.56 6.99
C THR A 114 15.68 4.14 6.61
N ILE A 115 14.97 3.49 5.67
CA ILE A 115 13.61 3.85 5.29
C ILE A 115 12.66 2.80 5.89
N LEU A 116 11.75 3.25 6.75
CA LEU A 116 10.72 2.41 7.34
C LEU A 116 9.39 2.68 6.65
N LEU A 117 8.81 1.63 6.05
CA LEU A 117 7.48 1.70 5.46
C LEU A 117 6.46 1.13 6.45
N LEU A 118 5.66 2.02 7.04
CA LEU A 118 4.55 1.64 7.90
C LEU A 118 3.24 1.78 7.11
N ASN A 119 2.66 0.68 6.73
CA ASN A 119 1.39 0.67 5.97
C ASN A 119 0.17 0.89 6.87
N ARG A 120 0.33 1.65 7.96
CA ARG A 120 -0.72 1.90 8.95
C ARG A 120 -0.95 3.39 9.14
N ARG A 121 -2.15 3.87 8.81
CA ARG A 121 -2.58 5.23 9.11
C ARG A 121 -3.06 5.32 10.57
N GLY A 122 -2.42 6.17 11.39
CA GLY A 122 -2.87 6.55 12.73
C GLY A 122 -2.56 5.54 13.84
N TYR A 123 -2.74 5.98 15.07
CA TYR A 123 -2.55 5.24 16.33
C TYR A 123 -3.67 4.22 16.63
N GLN A 124 -4.53 3.91 15.67
CA GLN A 124 -5.66 3.04 15.92
C GLN A 124 -5.20 1.58 15.95
N THR A 125 -5.16 1.02 17.13
CA THR A 125 -4.75 -0.36 17.35
C THR A 125 -5.90 -1.28 16.94
N VAL A 126 -5.67 -2.10 15.91
CA VAL A 126 -6.58 -3.22 15.61
C VAL A 126 -6.71 -4.06 16.88
N ALA A 127 -7.93 -4.38 17.28
CA ALA A 127 -8.16 -5.24 18.41
C ALA A 127 -7.69 -6.66 18.08
N GLN A 128 -6.62 -7.11 18.71
CA GLN A 128 -6.05 -8.44 18.51
C GLN A 128 -5.70 -9.09 19.84
N CYS A 129 -5.70 -10.41 19.85
CA CYS A 129 -5.27 -11.16 21.03
C CYS A 129 -3.78 -10.93 21.28
N GLU A 130 -3.40 -10.74 22.53
CA GLU A 130 -2.00 -10.56 22.93
C GLU A 130 -1.19 -11.85 22.78
N ASP A 131 -1.84 -13.02 22.99
CA ASP A 131 -1.18 -14.32 22.93
C ASP A 131 -0.99 -14.84 21.51
N CYS A 132 -2.10 -15.01 20.76
CA CYS A 132 -2.05 -15.64 19.43
C CYS A 132 -2.11 -14.66 18.26
N ARG A 133 -2.26 -13.35 18.51
CA ARG A 133 -2.39 -12.29 17.50
C ARG A 133 -3.62 -12.42 16.60
N GLU A 134 -4.58 -13.28 16.95
CA GLU A 134 -5.84 -13.34 16.21
C GLU A 134 -6.56 -12.00 16.30
N VAL A 135 -7.07 -11.54 15.17
CA VAL A 135 -7.70 -10.22 15.02
C VAL A 135 -9.19 -10.32 15.30
N LEU A 136 -9.69 -9.46 16.17
CA LEU A 136 -11.13 -9.33 16.40
C LEU A 136 -11.81 -8.76 15.16
N LYS A 137 -12.70 -9.55 14.56
CA LYS A 137 -13.46 -9.17 13.37
C LYS A 137 -14.89 -8.77 13.73
N CYS A 138 -15.41 -7.81 13.00
CA CYS A 138 -16.81 -7.40 13.13
C CYS A 138 -17.74 -8.54 12.67
N GLN A 139 -18.71 -8.90 13.52
CA GLN A 139 -19.66 -9.97 13.21
C GLN A 139 -20.58 -9.65 12.02
N LYS A 140 -20.80 -8.34 11.69
CA LYS A 140 -21.67 -7.90 10.60
C LYS A 140 -20.99 -7.83 9.25
N CYS A 141 -19.70 -7.49 9.19
CA CYS A 141 -18.99 -7.22 7.94
C CYS A 141 -17.59 -7.85 7.86
N SER A 142 -17.20 -8.65 8.86
CA SER A 142 -15.95 -9.44 8.90
C SER A 142 -14.65 -8.62 8.77
N VAL A 143 -14.71 -7.28 8.81
CA VAL A 143 -13.51 -6.43 8.80
C VAL A 143 -12.91 -6.34 10.20
N PRO A 144 -11.59 -6.09 10.33
CA PRO A 144 -10.95 -5.88 11.63
C PRO A 144 -11.62 -4.76 12.42
N MET A 145 -11.84 -4.98 13.71
CA MET A 145 -12.30 -3.95 14.64
C MET A 145 -11.11 -3.19 15.24
N VAL A 146 -11.33 -1.92 15.59
CA VAL A 146 -10.31 -1.04 16.13
C VAL A 146 -10.61 -0.74 17.60
N TYR A 147 -9.60 -0.88 18.46
CA TYR A 147 -9.71 -0.52 19.87
C TYR A 147 -9.48 0.97 20.09
N HIS A 148 -10.45 1.64 20.68
CA HIS A 148 -10.39 3.04 21.08
C HIS A 148 -10.11 3.13 22.59
N LYS A 149 -8.86 3.36 22.94
CA LYS A 149 -8.40 3.39 24.34
C LYS A 149 -9.14 4.44 25.17
N SER A 150 -9.36 5.63 24.64
CA SER A 150 -10.06 6.73 25.33
C SER A 150 -11.52 6.44 25.63
N ALA A 151 -12.18 5.65 24.79
CA ALA A 151 -13.58 5.27 24.93
C ALA A 151 -13.76 3.84 25.49
N HIS A 152 -12.66 3.11 25.75
CA HIS A 152 -12.63 1.73 26.24
C HIS A 152 -13.57 0.78 25.47
N LYS A 153 -13.60 0.92 24.14
CA LYS A 153 -14.47 0.13 23.27
C LYS A 153 -13.78 -0.29 21.98
N VAL A 154 -14.31 -1.32 21.34
CA VAL A 154 -13.92 -1.69 19.98
C VAL A 154 -15.00 -1.22 18.99
N LEU A 155 -14.56 -0.65 17.86
CA LEU A 155 -15.41 -0.06 16.85
C LEU A 155 -15.06 -0.62 15.46
N CYS A 156 -16.08 -0.97 14.71
CA CYS A 156 -15.97 -1.23 13.29
C CYS A 156 -16.12 0.06 12.50
N HIS A 157 -15.05 0.55 11.88
CA HIS A 157 -15.09 1.78 11.08
C HIS A 157 -15.84 1.64 9.74
N TYR A 158 -16.24 0.41 9.39
CA TYR A 158 -17.01 0.18 8.17
C TYR A 158 -18.52 0.29 8.38
N CYS A 159 -19.07 -0.37 9.41
CA CYS A 159 -20.52 -0.39 9.66
C CYS A 159 -20.95 0.32 10.95
N GLY A 160 -20.02 0.92 11.70
CA GLY A 160 -20.32 1.60 12.97
C GLY A 160 -20.65 0.66 14.15
N SER A 161 -20.61 -0.66 13.96
CA SER A 161 -20.84 -1.63 15.04
C SER A 161 -19.80 -1.47 16.14
N GLN A 162 -20.23 -1.44 17.39
CA GLN A 162 -19.33 -1.27 18.53
C GLN A 162 -19.62 -2.32 19.60
N GLN A 163 -18.61 -2.62 20.41
CA GLN A 163 -18.69 -3.50 21.57
C GLN A 163 -17.99 -2.83 22.76
N GLU A 164 -18.69 -2.76 23.89
CA GLU A 164 -18.23 -2.18 25.14
C GLU A 164 -18.77 -3.04 26.30
N PRO A 165 -17.93 -3.52 27.21
CA PRO A 165 -16.46 -3.46 27.15
C PRO A 165 -15.87 -4.31 26.02
N PRO A 166 -14.57 -4.15 25.71
CA PRO A 166 -13.88 -5.05 24.79
C PRO A 166 -13.97 -6.50 25.29
N PRO A 167 -13.99 -7.50 24.40
CA PRO A 167 -14.01 -8.89 24.80
C PRO A 167 -12.74 -9.24 25.60
N THR A 168 -12.91 -9.98 26.68
CA THR A 168 -11.80 -10.42 27.55
C THR A 168 -11.26 -11.79 27.17
N LEU A 169 -11.96 -12.50 26.27
CA LEU A 169 -11.55 -13.82 25.79
C LEU A 169 -11.11 -13.73 24.33
N CYS A 170 -10.11 -14.55 23.98
CA CYS A 170 -9.63 -14.68 22.62
C CYS A 170 -10.77 -15.15 21.69
N PRO A 171 -10.91 -14.55 20.48
CA PRO A 171 -11.92 -14.98 19.51
C PRO A 171 -11.60 -16.33 18.84
N ALA A 172 -10.37 -16.85 19.02
CA ALA A 172 -9.92 -18.14 18.46
C ALA A 172 -10.17 -19.32 19.42
#